data_ff269c3413001c6ae215338a35bb9906
#
_entry.id   ff269c3413001c6ae215338a35bb9906
#
_cell.length_a   1.000
_cell.length_b   1.000
_cell.length_c   1.000
_cell.angle_alpha   90.00
_cell.angle_beta   90.00
_cell.angle_gamma   90.00
#
_symmetry.space_group_name_H-M   'P 1'
#
loop_
_entity.id
_entity.type
_entity.pdbx_description
1 polymer ?
#
loop_
_entity_poly.entity_id
_entity_poly.type
_entity_poly.pdbx_seq_one_letter_code
_entity_poly.pdbx_strand_id
1 'polypeptide(L)'
;MNNEGKIISINKDLYTVMSNNSLFPCYVRGKLKNTKLTVGDNVIINTTTNTIEKQLERKNTLIRPLISNIDKLFIVISTHIPAFSSYLLDKFLVLSEYNNIEPIIIITKLDLCNKNELKEIKKYIKYYKKIGYKIYTNKEIRKIKKEIKNSVIAVAGQTGAGKSTLLNKIDKNLNLKTGEVSTHLGRGKHTTRLVELLSTCKGLIADTPGFSSLELNINKNDISGCFKEFGYNCKYKSCTHIKDGGCDVINKVSKGKILKSRYENYLKLTKE
;
A
#
# COMPACT_ATOMS: atom_id res chain seq x y z
N MET A 1 28.15 9.26 18.52
CA MET A 1 27.94 7.83 18.16
C MET A 1 27.06 7.75 16.92
N ASN A 2 27.41 6.88 15.98
CA ASN A 2 26.62 6.68 14.78
C ASN A 2 25.62 5.55 15.00
N ASN A 3 24.34 5.81 14.81
CA ASN A 3 23.28 4.83 14.97
C ASN A 3 22.43 4.76 13.68
N GLU A 4 21.95 3.57 13.37
CA GLU A 4 20.94 3.39 12.32
C GLU A 4 19.58 3.84 12.84
N GLY A 5 18.81 4.52 11.97
CA GLY A 5 17.46 4.97 12.27
C GLY A 5 16.60 5.08 11.03
N LYS A 6 15.32 5.33 11.24
CA LYS A 6 14.32 5.53 10.17
C LYS A 6 13.70 6.90 10.27
N ILE A 7 13.63 7.63 9.16
CA ILE A 7 12.93 8.92 9.08
C ILE A 7 11.43 8.66 9.21
N ILE A 8 10.83 9.19 10.26
CA ILE A 8 9.38 9.02 10.52
C ILE A 8 8.55 10.25 10.17
N SER A 9 9.15 11.42 10.17
CA SER A 9 8.51 12.65 9.68
C SER A 9 9.54 13.65 9.16
N ILE A 10 9.11 14.55 8.27
CA ILE A 10 9.93 15.61 7.71
C ILE A 10 9.11 16.90 7.79
N ASN A 11 9.67 17.92 8.45
CA ASN A 11 9.08 19.25 8.52
C ASN A 11 10.13 20.28 8.09
N LYS A 12 10.05 20.74 6.85
CA LYS A 12 11.07 21.56 6.19
C LYS A 12 12.44 20.89 6.27
N ASP A 13 13.40 21.48 6.99
CA ASP A 13 14.76 20.97 7.15
C ASP A 13 14.95 20.10 8.40
N LEU A 14 13.90 19.90 9.19
CA LEU A 14 13.91 19.06 10.39
C LEU A 14 13.39 17.67 10.07
N TYR A 15 14.22 16.67 10.29
CA TYR A 15 13.93 15.25 10.12
C TYR A 15 13.78 14.60 11.49
N THR A 16 12.61 14.04 11.78
CA THR A 16 12.47 13.21 12.99
C THR A 16 12.88 11.79 12.64
N VAL A 17 13.95 11.31 13.27
CA VAL A 17 14.49 9.96 13.05
C VAL A 17 14.23 9.11 14.28
N MET A 18 13.61 7.95 14.08
CA MET A 18 13.45 6.92 15.12
C MET A 18 14.65 5.97 15.08
N SER A 19 15.38 5.88 16.20
CA SER A 19 16.50 4.94 16.40
C SER A 19 16.42 4.36 17.79
N ASN A 20 16.51 3.04 17.92
CA ASN A 20 16.43 2.31 19.21
C ASN A 20 15.22 2.73 20.08
N ASN A 21 14.04 2.87 19.47
CA ASN A 21 12.79 3.34 20.09
C ASN A 21 12.83 4.79 20.66
N SER A 22 13.86 5.55 20.34
CA SER A 22 13.99 6.97 20.70
C SER A 22 13.87 7.85 19.47
N LEU A 23 13.37 9.06 19.65
CA LEU A 23 13.20 10.05 18.58
C LEU A 23 14.32 11.09 18.64
N PHE A 24 14.93 11.32 17.49
CA PHE A 24 16.01 12.29 17.33
C PHE A 24 15.61 13.35 16.30
N PRO A 25 15.58 14.64 16.69
CA PRO A 25 15.43 15.74 15.73
C PRO A 25 16.76 15.94 15.01
N CYS A 26 16.82 15.59 13.73
CA CYS A 26 18.06 15.60 12.95
C CYS A 26 18.01 16.62 11.81
N TYR A 27 19.18 17.09 11.41
CA TYR A 27 19.39 17.97 10.27
C TYR A 27 20.32 17.30 9.25
N VAL A 28 20.21 17.73 7.99
CA VAL A 28 21.11 17.28 6.92
C VAL A 28 22.25 18.28 6.75
N ARG A 29 23.49 17.78 6.64
CA ARG A 29 24.69 18.59 6.38
C ARG A 29 25.44 18.11 5.14
N GLY A 30 26.24 19.03 4.58
CA GLY A 30 27.18 18.71 3.51
C GLY A 30 26.52 18.20 2.22
N LYS A 31 27.11 17.17 1.64
CA LYS A 31 26.70 16.60 0.34
C LYS A 31 25.25 16.04 0.33
N LEU A 32 24.73 15.63 1.50
CA LEU A 32 23.37 15.12 1.62
C LEU A 32 22.28 16.19 1.44
N LYS A 33 22.60 17.48 1.50
CA LYS A 33 21.64 18.57 1.22
C LYS A 33 20.99 18.47 -0.16
N ASN A 34 21.71 17.89 -1.13
CA ASN A 34 21.22 17.67 -2.49
C ASN A 34 20.51 16.31 -2.67
N THR A 35 20.45 15.50 -1.61
CA THR A 35 19.80 14.20 -1.64
C THR A 35 18.34 14.34 -1.22
N LYS A 36 17.42 13.89 -2.05
CA LYS A 36 15.97 13.91 -1.72
C LYS A 36 15.65 12.81 -0.73
N LEU A 37 15.80 13.08 0.56
CA LEU A 37 15.34 12.22 1.64
C LEU A 37 13.80 12.19 1.71
N THR A 38 13.25 11.05 2.09
CA THR A 38 11.80 10.82 2.22
C THR A 38 11.47 10.15 3.53
N VAL A 39 10.23 10.28 3.97
CA VAL A 39 9.71 9.49 5.08
C VAL A 39 9.85 8.01 4.75
N GLY A 40 10.28 7.21 5.73
CA GLY A 40 10.58 5.79 5.56
C GLY A 40 12.03 5.48 5.20
N ASP A 41 12.86 6.47 4.84
CA ASP A 41 14.28 6.21 4.58
C ASP A 41 15.00 5.68 5.82
N ASN A 42 15.84 4.68 5.62
CA ASN A 42 16.81 4.25 6.61
C ASN A 42 18.05 5.11 6.47
N VAL A 43 18.55 5.60 7.59
CA VAL A 43 19.68 6.54 7.66
C VAL A 43 20.65 6.19 8.77
N ILE A 44 21.89 6.62 8.63
CA ILE A 44 22.85 6.68 9.74
C ILE A 44 22.81 8.08 10.31
N ILE A 45 22.60 8.20 11.60
CA ILE A 45 22.58 9.47 12.32
C ILE A 45 23.73 9.54 13.34
N ASN A 46 24.27 10.73 13.52
CA ASN A 46 25.13 11.04 14.64
C ASN A 46 24.26 11.62 15.77
N THR A 47 24.09 10.86 16.84
CA THR A 47 23.22 11.23 17.97
C THR A 47 23.80 12.36 18.85
N THR A 48 25.11 12.64 18.75
CA THR A 48 25.75 13.74 19.50
C THR A 48 25.51 15.09 18.82
N THR A 49 25.57 15.10 17.48
CA THR A 49 25.38 16.32 16.67
C THR A 49 23.99 16.46 16.08
N ASN A 50 23.12 15.46 16.26
CA ASN A 50 21.80 15.38 15.64
C ASN A 50 21.84 15.57 14.12
N THR A 51 22.78 14.90 13.44
CA THR A 51 22.95 15.01 11.99
C THR A 51 22.73 13.68 11.29
N ILE A 52 22.10 13.74 10.11
CA ILE A 52 22.03 12.62 9.19
C ILE A 52 23.32 12.57 8.40
N GLU A 53 24.08 11.49 8.57
CA GLU A 53 25.40 11.30 7.96
C GLU A 53 25.34 10.53 6.64
N LYS A 54 24.36 9.60 6.50
CA LYS A 54 24.24 8.77 5.33
C LYS A 54 22.79 8.29 5.14
N GLN A 55 22.33 8.28 3.90
CA GLN A 55 21.14 7.53 3.48
C GLN A 55 21.53 6.10 3.13
N LEU A 56 20.77 5.13 3.61
CA LEU A 56 20.91 3.73 3.23
C LEU A 56 20.08 3.42 1.97
N GLU A 57 20.38 2.32 1.30
CA GLU A 57 19.68 1.88 0.11
C GLU A 57 18.19 1.64 0.39
N ARG A 58 17.35 2.09 -0.53
CA ARG A 58 15.89 1.88 -0.47
C ARG A 58 15.54 0.55 -1.10
N LYS A 59 14.70 -0.22 -0.43
CA LYS A 59 14.13 -1.42 -1.03
C LYS A 59 12.98 -1.10 -2.01
N ASN A 60 12.24 -0.03 -1.76
CA ASN A 60 11.18 0.49 -2.63
C ASN A 60 10.88 1.95 -2.31
N THR A 61 10.18 2.63 -3.24
CA THR A 61 9.70 4.00 -3.05
C THR A 61 8.38 4.17 -3.78
N LEU A 62 7.34 4.60 -3.08
CA LEU A 62 6.11 5.05 -3.70
C LEU A 62 6.21 6.54 -4.02
N ILE A 63 5.65 6.96 -5.16
CA ILE A 63 5.72 8.35 -5.62
C ILE A 63 4.58 9.19 -5.03
N ARG A 64 3.41 8.58 -4.86
CA ARG A 64 2.20 9.22 -4.31
C ARG A 64 1.45 8.29 -3.37
N PRO A 65 1.53 8.54 -2.07
CA PRO A 65 2.38 9.52 -1.39
C PRO A 65 3.86 9.15 -1.47
N LEU A 66 4.74 10.16 -1.40
CA LEU A 66 6.19 9.93 -1.44
C LEU A 66 6.66 9.33 -0.11
N ILE A 67 6.92 8.02 -0.13
CA ILE A 67 7.33 7.24 1.04
C ILE A 67 8.19 6.06 0.59
N SER A 68 9.21 5.71 1.39
CA SER A 68 10.17 4.66 1.08
C SER A 68 10.12 3.51 2.09
N ASN A 69 10.71 2.37 1.70
CA ASN A 69 10.91 1.19 2.56
C ASN A 69 9.64 0.67 3.20
N ILE A 70 8.56 0.57 2.41
CA ILE A 70 7.30 -0.03 2.84
C ILE A 70 7.41 -1.54 2.77
N ASP A 71 7.00 -2.23 3.84
CA ASP A 71 6.96 -3.69 3.90
C ASP A 71 5.65 -4.23 3.34
N LYS A 72 4.53 -3.63 3.72
CA LYS A 72 3.20 -4.12 3.37
C LYS A 72 2.24 -2.99 3.00
N LEU A 73 1.34 -3.28 2.06
CA LEU A 73 0.23 -2.40 1.71
C LEU A 73 -1.09 -3.00 2.21
N PHE A 74 -1.74 -2.36 3.17
CA PHE A 74 -3.09 -2.70 3.57
C PHE A 74 -4.09 -2.10 2.57
N ILE A 75 -4.67 -2.95 1.74
CA ILE A 75 -5.66 -2.57 0.73
C ILE A 75 -7.04 -2.71 1.36
N VAL A 76 -7.62 -1.60 1.80
CA VAL A 76 -8.93 -1.57 2.45
C VAL A 76 -10.02 -1.38 1.41
N ILE A 77 -10.80 -2.42 1.17
CA ILE A 77 -11.88 -2.45 0.19
C ILE A 77 -13.21 -2.58 0.89
N SER A 78 -14.10 -1.63 0.64
CA SER A 78 -15.49 -1.69 1.09
C SER A 78 -16.32 -2.58 0.16
N THR A 79 -17.32 -3.24 0.72
CA THR A 79 -18.35 -3.95 -0.04
C THR A 79 -19.58 -3.11 -0.32
N HIS A 80 -19.76 -2.01 0.43
CA HIS A 80 -20.96 -1.15 0.37
C HIS A 80 -20.60 0.28 0.75
N ILE A 81 -20.93 1.26 -0.07
CA ILE A 81 -20.63 2.70 0.06
C ILE A 81 -19.20 2.98 0.59
N PRO A 82 -18.21 3.04 -0.29
CA PRO A 82 -18.29 2.81 -1.74
C PRO A 82 -18.51 1.33 -2.08
N ALA A 83 -19.14 1.06 -3.21
CA ALA A 83 -19.37 -0.30 -3.70
C ALA A 83 -18.06 -1.03 -3.98
N PHE A 84 -18.08 -2.37 -3.90
CA PHE A 84 -16.93 -3.20 -4.22
C PHE A 84 -16.48 -2.98 -5.67
N SER A 85 -15.19 -2.71 -5.84
CA SER A 85 -14.58 -2.55 -7.15
C SER A 85 -13.40 -3.52 -7.29
N SER A 86 -13.58 -4.57 -8.09
CA SER A 86 -12.49 -5.49 -8.44
C SER A 86 -11.39 -4.77 -9.22
N TYR A 87 -11.73 -3.78 -10.03
CA TYR A 87 -10.78 -2.98 -10.78
C TYR A 87 -9.84 -2.21 -9.85
N LEU A 88 -10.39 -1.52 -8.86
CA LEU A 88 -9.56 -0.78 -7.91
C LEU A 88 -8.70 -1.71 -7.05
N LEU A 89 -9.26 -2.87 -6.64
CA LEU A 89 -8.49 -3.89 -5.93
C LEU A 89 -7.29 -4.33 -6.76
N ASP A 90 -7.51 -4.65 -8.04
CA ASP A 90 -6.46 -5.09 -8.95
C ASP A 90 -5.42 -4.00 -9.20
N LYS A 91 -5.85 -2.75 -9.31
CA LYS A 91 -4.96 -1.59 -9.45
C LYS A 91 -4.01 -1.46 -8.25
N PHE A 92 -4.50 -1.63 -7.02
CA PHE A 92 -3.65 -1.65 -5.82
C PHE A 92 -2.73 -2.87 -5.76
N LEU A 93 -3.21 -4.04 -6.20
CA LEU A 93 -2.38 -5.24 -6.26
C LEU A 93 -1.23 -5.07 -7.26
N VAL A 94 -1.50 -4.54 -8.44
CA VAL A 94 -0.47 -4.24 -9.46
C VAL A 94 0.56 -3.25 -8.89
N LEU A 95 0.14 -2.18 -8.21
CA LEU A 95 1.06 -1.24 -7.55
C LEU A 95 1.96 -1.95 -6.54
N SER A 96 1.39 -2.85 -5.74
CA SER A 96 2.12 -3.56 -4.69
C SER A 96 3.14 -4.53 -5.28
N GLU A 97 2.72 -5.36 -6.25
CA GLU A 97 3.59 -6.35 -6.89
C GLU A 97 4.75 -5.66 -7.64
N TYR A 98 4.46 -4.58 -8.39
CA TYR A 98 5.47 -3.82 -9.11
C TYR A 98 6.55 -3.22 -8.21
N ASN A 99 6.15 -2.76 -7.01
CA ASN A 99 7.08 -2.16 -6.05
C ASN A 99 7.64 -3.18 -5.04
N ASN A 100 7.41 -4.48 -5.21
CA ASN A 100 7.82 -5.53 -4.27
C ASN A 100 7.32 -5.26 -2.82
N ILE A 101 6.07 -4.80 -2.69
CA ILE A 101 5.40 -4.57 -1.41
C ILE A 101 4.38 -5.69 -1.20
N GLU A 102 4.38 -6.35 -0.03
CA GLU A 102 3.43 -7.41 0.28
C GLU A 102 2.00 -6.84 0.41
N PRO A 103 1.03 -7.17 -0.48
CA PRO A 103 -0.34 -6.70 -0.35
C PRO A 103 -1.12 -7.55 0.64
N ILE A 104 -1.88 -6.87 1.51
CA ILE A 104 -2.84 -7.49 2.43
C ILE A 104 -4.21 -6.86 2.21
N ILE A 105 -5.14 -7.67 1.73
CA ILE A 105 -6.50 -7.22 1.43
C ILE A 105 -7.35 -7.25 2.70
N ILE A 106 -8.01 -6.14 3.01
CA ILE A 106 -8.90 -6.03 4.17
C ILE A 106 -10.30 -5.63 3.68
N ILE A 107 -11.24 -6.57 3.81
CA ILE A 107 -12.62 -6.35 3.39
C ILE A 107 -13.42 -5.75 4.56
N THR A 108 -14.11 -4.65 4.27
CA THR A 108 -14.94 -3.93 5.25
C THR A 108 -16.40 -3.94 4.85
N LYS A 109 -17.29 -3.64 5.80
CA LYS A 109 -18.74 -3.47 5.61
C LYS A 109 -19.47 -4.71 5.08
N LEU A 110 -18.94 -5.91 5.32
CA LEU A 110 -19.62 -7.16 4.97
C LEU A 110 -20.97 -7.34 5.66
N ASP A 111 -21.16 -6.68 6.79
CA ASP A 111 -22.40 -6.63 7.56
C ASP A 111 -23.54 -5.88 6.87
N LEU A 112 -23.23 -5.05 5.87
CA LEU A 112 -24.21 -4.31 5.09
C LEU A 112 -24.66 -5.04 3.83
N CYS A 113 -23.99 -6.15 3.47
CA CYS A 113 -24.31 -6.93 2.28
C CYS A 113 -25.56 -7.78 2.47
N ASN A 114 -26.43 -7.80 1.46
CA ASN A 114 -27.48 -8.80 1.36
C ASN A 114 -26.91 -10.20 0.99
N LYS A 115 -27.75 -11.24 1.02
CA LYS A 115 -27.30 -12.63 0.76
C LYS A 115 -26.64 -12.82 -0.61
N ASN A 116 -27.14 -12.16 -1.65
CA ASN A 116 -26.62 -12.28 -3.02
C ASN A 116 -25.28 -11.56 -3.16
N GLU A 117 -25.17 -10.33 -2.67
CA GLU A 117 -23.92 -9.57 -2.64
C GLU A 117 -22.84 -10.32 -1.86
N LEU A 118 -23.18 -10.87 -0.70
CA LEU A 118 -22.26 -11.66 0.10
C LEU A 118 -21.76 -12.90 -0.64
N LYS A 119 -22.63 -13.57 -1.42
CA LYS A 119 -22.26 -14.73 -2.24
C LYS A 119 -21.25 -14.33 -3.33
N GLU A 120 -21.48 -13.19 -4.00
CA GLU A 120 -20.55 -12.68 -5.01
C GLU A 120 -19.21 -12.28 -4.41
N ILE A 121 -19.20 -11.51 -3.32
CA ILE A 121 -17.96 -11.12 -2.63
C ILE A 121 -17.15 -12.34 -2.16
N LYS A 122 -17.83 -13.37 -1.66
CA LYS A 122 -17.17 -14.64 -1.27
C LYS A 122 -16.46 -15.34 -2.43
N LYS A 123 -16.97 -15.23 -3.68
CA LYS A 123 -16.28 -15.78 -4.87
C LYS A 123 -14.96 -15.04 -5.09
N TYR A 124 -14.95 -13.70 -5.01
CA TYR A 124 -13.71 -12.92 -5.11
C TYR A 124 -12.73 -13.29 -3.99
N ILE A 125 -13.17 -13.30 -2.74
CA ILE A 125 -12.33 -13.67 -1.60
C ILE A 125 -11.69 -15.04 -1.80
N LYS A 126 -12.49 -16.05 -2.22
CA LYS A 126 -12.00 -17.42 -2.48
C LYS A 126 -10.95 -17.42 -3.58
N TYR A 127 -11.20 -16.69 -4.67
CA TYR A 127 -10.27 -16.63 -5.80
C TYR A 127 -8.94 -15.96 -5.41
N TYR A 128 -8.98 -14.75 -4.82
CA TYR A 128 -7.75 -14.05 -4.44
C TYR A 128 -6.94 -14.83 -3.38
N LYS A 129 -7.58 -15.52 -2.45
CA LYS A 129 -6.88 -16.44 -1.53
C LYS A 129 -6.22 -17.59 -2.28
N LYS A 130 -6.90 -18.17 -3.28
CA LYS A 130 -6.36 -19.27 -4.10
C LYS A 130 -5.10 -18.88 -4.86
N ILE A 131 -5.03 -17.66 -5.34
CA ILE A 131 -3.84 -17.13 -6.03
C ILE A 131 -2.77 -16.55 -5.09
N GLY A 132 -2.91 -16.76 -3.77
CA GLY A 132 -1.87 -16.51 -2.78
C GLY A 132 -1.95 -15.17 -2.04
N TYR A 133 -3.04 -14.41 -2.15
CA TYR A 133 -3.19 -13.17 -1.37
C TYR A 133 -3.73 -13.41 0.03
N LYS A 134 -3.15 -12.73 1.02
CA LYS A 134 -3.71 -12.68 2.38
C LYS A 134 -4.93 -11.77 2.40
N ILE A 135 -6.04 -12.30 2.93
CA ILE A 135 -7.31 -11.56 3.02
C ILE A 135 -7.88 -11.69 4.41
N TYR A 136 -8.16 -10.56 5.02
CA TYR A 136 -8.83 -10.43 6.31
C TYR A 136 -10.12 -9.64 6.18
N THR A 137 -11.00 -9.79 7.15
CA THR A 137 -12.13 -8.90 7.35
C THR A 137 -11.80 -7.90 8.45
N ASN A 138 -12.49 -6.76 8.48
CA ASN A 138 -12.33 -5.75 9.55
C ASN A 138 -12.74 -6.24 10.96
N LYS A 139 -13.20 -7.49 11.08
CA LYS A 139 -13.46 -8.17 12.37
C LYS A 139 -12.24 -8.94 12.88
N GLU A 140 -11.28 -9.27 12.02
CA GLU A 140 -10.10 -10.08 12.35
C GLU A 140 -8.92 -9.22 12.88
N ILE A 141 -9.22 -8.26 13.75
CA ILE A 141 -8.26 -7.26 14.26
C ILE A 141 -6.98 -7.91 14.84
N ARG A 142 -7.12 -9.04 15.57
CA ARG A 142 -5.95 -9.72 16.15
C ARG A 142 -4.96 -10.22 15.08
N LYS A 143 -5.45 -10.70 13.95
CA LYS A 143 -4.61 -11.15 12.82
C LYS A 143 -3.97 -9.94 12.13
N ILE A 144 -4.75 -8.89 11.89
CA ILE A 144 -4.26 -7.64 11.27
C ILE A 144 -3.14 -7.02 12.13
N LYS A 145 -3.30 -6.97 13.46
CA LYS A 145 -2.23 -6.50 14.38
C LYS A 145 -0.92 -7.29 14.26
N LYS A 146 -1.00 -8.60 14.03
CA LYS A 146 0.20 -9.43 13.83
C LYS A 146 0.95 -9.06 12.55
N GLU A 147 0.22 -8.65 11.50
CA GLU A 147 0.84 -8.21 10.24
C GLU A 147 1.61 -6.89 10.36
N ILE A 148 1.28 -6.06 11.36
CA ILE A 148 1.94 -4.76 11.59
C ILE A 148 3.28 -4.94 12.30
N LYS A 149 3.41 -5.96 13.14
CA LYS A 149 4.61 -6.16 13.95
C LYS A 149 5.88 -6.18 13.09
N ASN A 150 6.87 -5.38 13.49
CA ASN A 150 8.18 -5.24 12.83
C ASN A 150 8.09 -4.88 11.33
N SER A 151 7.03 -4.15 10.94
CA SER A 151 6.80 -3.78 9.53
C SER A 151 6.41 -2.32 9.42
N VAL A 152 6.74 -1.72 8.28
CA VAL A 152 6.24 -0.42 7.83
C VAL A 152 5.04 -0.65 6.92
N ILE A 153 3.88 -0.20 7.34
CA ILE A 153 2.60 -0.41 6.65
C ILE A 153 2.15 0.88 5.99
N ALA A 154 1.81 0.82 4.71
CA ALA A 154 0.99 1.85 4.07
C ALA A 154 -0.47 1.37 3.98
N VAL A 155 -1.44 2.29 4.01
CA VAL A 155 -2.88 1.95 3.96
C VAL A 155 -3.52 2.62 2.76
N ALA A 156 -4.04 1.81 1.85
CA ALA A 156 -4.69 2.23 0.61
C ALA A 156 -6.18 1.86 0.59
N GLY A 157 -6.95 2.57 -0.23
CA GLY A 157 -8.39 2.30 -0.44
C GLY A 157 -9.18 3.57 -0.64
N GLN A 158 -10.37 3.45 -1.20
CA GLN A 158 -11.27 4.57 -1.48
C GLN A 158 -11.62 5.37 -0.23
N THR A 159 -11.95 6.65 -0.44
CA THR A 159 -12.60 7.47 0.62
C THR A 159 -13.88 6.77 1.06
N GLY A 160 -14.12 6.73 2.37
CA GLY A 160 -15.27 6.01 2.93
C GLY A 160 -15.13 4.49 3.02
N ALA A 161 -14.02 3.87 2.57
CA ALA A 161 -13.81 2.43 2.70
C ALA A 161 -13.60 1.95 4.15
N GLY A 162 -13.48 2.85 5.12
CA GLY A 162 -13.34 2.52 6.54
C GLY A 162 -11.89 2.40 7.02
N LYS A 163 -10.93 3.04 6.33
CA LYS A 163 -9.50 3.04 6.71
C LYS A 163 -9.28 3.59 8.12
N SER A 164 -9.71 4.83 8.41
CA SER A 164 -9.56 5.45 9.74
C SER A 164 -10.28 4.66 10.83
N THR A 165 -11.47 4.14 10.53
CA THR A 165 -12.22 3.28 11.47
C THR A 165 -11.45 1.99 11.78
N LEU A 166 -10.84 1.37 10.77
CA LEU A 166 -10.00 0.19 10.95
C LEU A 166 -8.78 0.50 11.82
N LEU A 167 -8.07 1.58 11.50
CA LEU A 167 -6.86 1.99 12.22
C LEU A 167 -7.18 2.33 13.68
N ASN A 168 -8.28 3.05 13.97
CA ASN A 168 -8.72 3.32 15.34
C ASN A 168 -9.14 2.05 16.11
N LYS A 169 -9.64 1.00 15.41
CA LYS A 169 -9.88 -0.31 16.03
C LYS A 169 -8.57 -1.06 16.32
N ILE A 170 -7.55 -0.86 15.49
CA ILE A 170 -6.22 -1.43 15.71
C ILE A 170 -5.56 -0.76 16.91
N ASP A 171 -5.57 0.57 16.96
CA ASP A 171 -5.01 1.34 18.06
C ASP A 171 -5.84 2.60 18.30
N LYS A 172 -6.46 2.69 19.47
CA LYS A 172 -7.30 3.84 19.86
C LYS A 172 -6.48 5.13 20.01
N ASN A 173 -5.19 5.02 20.31
CA ASN A 173 -4.31 6.19 20.50
C ASN A 173 -4.03 6.92 19.18
N LEU A 174 -4.23 6.28 18.03
CA LEU A 174 -4.11 6.94 16.72
C LEU A 174 -5.12 8.07 16.55
N ASN A 175 -6.29 7.95 17.17
CA ASN A 175 -7.36 8.96 17.20
C ASN A 175 -7.62 9.65 15.84
N LEU A 176 -7.62 8.86 14.77
CA LEU A 176 -7.83 9.34 13.41
C LEU A 176 -9.27 9.80 13.22
N LYS A 177 -9.47 10.96 12.61
CA LYS A 177 -10.84 11.46 12.31
C LYS A 177 -11.54 10.48 11.37
N THR A 178 -12.72 10.03 11.77
CA THR A 178 -13.62 9.20 10.97
C THR A 178 -14.67 10.12 10.33
N GLY A 179 -14.75 10.17 9.00
CA GLY A 179 -15.69 11.03 8.27
C GLY A 179 -15.08 11.49 6.95
N GLU A 180 -15.86 12.25 6.18
CA GLU A 180 -15.42 12.79 4.89
C GLU A 180 -14.15 13.64 5.07
N VAL A 181 -13.11 13.28 4.30
CA VAL A 181 -11.81 13.96 4.25
C VAL A 181 -11.00 13.89 5.56
N SER A 182 -10.05 12.97 5.59
CA SER A 182 -8.96 12.99 6.57
C SER A 182 -8.10 14.24 6.39
N THR A 183 -8.56 15.36 6.90
CA THR A 183 -7.74 16.55 7.14
C THR A 183 -7.25 16.45 8.57
N HIS A 184 -6.16 15.76 8.80
CA HIS A 184 -5.49 15.84 10.08
C HIS A 184 -4.89 17.23 10.27
N LEU A 185 -5.22 17.83 11.41
CA LEU A 185 -4.79 19.12 11.93
C LEU A 185 -5.28 20.34 11.14
N GLY A 186 -6.21 21.05 11.76
CA GLY A 186 -6.64 22.40 11.40
C GLY A 186 -5.49 23.39 11.30
N ARG A 187 -4.82 23.39 10.14
CA ARG A 187 -3.91 24.46 9.70
C ARG A 187 -4.27 24.77 8.25
N GLY A 188 -4.43 26.06 7.98
CA GLY A 188 -4.93 26.76 6.84
C GLY A 188 -4.76 26.17 5.44
N LYS A 189 -5.62 26.57 4.52
CA LYS A 189 -5.57 26.39 3.07
C LYS A 189 -4.12 26.56 2.57
N HIS A 190 -3.49 25.55 2.00
CA HIS A 190 -2.14 25.50 1.41
C HIS A 190 -1.03 24.84 2.24
N THR A 191 -1.27 23.76 2.98
CA THR A 191 -0.17 22.93 3.50
C THR A 191 -0.03 21.66 2.69
N THR A 192 1.14 21.46 2.09
CA THR A 192 1.63 20.18 1.54
C THR A 192 1.34 19.09 2.55
N ARG A 193 0.57 18.09 2.17
CA ARG A 193 0.16 17.00 3.06
C ARG A 193 1.40 16.20 3.47
N LEU A 194 1.85 16.39 4.70
CA LEU A 194 3.03 15.73 5.24
C LEU A 194 2.68 14.24 5.48
N VAL A 195 3.52 13.37 4.96
CA VAL A 195 3.49 11.94 5.29
C VAL A 195 4.17 11.77 6.64
N GLU A 196 3.59 10.98 7.53
CA GLU A 196 4.17 10.64 8.83
C GLU A 196 4.01 9.15 9.11
N LEU A 197 5.02 8.55 9.76
CA LEU A 197 4.97 7.17 10.27
C LEU A 197 4.59 7.18 11.74
N LEU A 198 3.44 6.61 12.05
CA LEU A 198 2.91 6.48 13.41
C LEU A 198 3.29 5.12 14.00
N SER A 199 3.83 5.12 15.21
CA SER A 199 4.21 3.91 15.91
C SER A 199 2.98 3.22 16.50
N THR A 200 2.76 1.94 16.17
CA THR A 200 1.67 1.13 16.71
C THR A 200 1.95 -0.36 16.58
N CYS A 201 1.44 -1.16 17.50
CA CYS A 201 1.57 -2.63 17.46
C CYS A 201 2.99 -3.16 17.24
N LYS A 202 4.02 -2.46 17.74
CA LYS A 202 5.45 -2.76 17.51
C LYS A 202 5.86 -2.69 16.03
N GLY A 203 5.23 -1.83 15.24
CA GLY A 203 5.54 -1.49 13.87
C GLY A 203 5.17 -0.04 13.58
N LEU A 204 5.18 0.33 12.32
CA LEU A 204 4.91 1.69 11.85
C LEU A 204 3.78 1.69 10.82
N ILE A 205 2.85 2.63 10.94
CA ILE A 205 1.81 2.85 9.94
C ILE A 205 1.99 4.23 9.34
N ALA A 206 2.02 4.30 8.01
CA ALA A 206 2.03 5.56 7.30
C ALA A 206 0.65 6.21 7.37
N ASP A 207 0.56 7.38 8.02
CA ASP A 207 -0.59 8.26 7.85
C ASP A 207 -0.46 8.99 6.52
N THR A 208 -1.15 8.47 5.53
CA THR A 208 -1.06 8.96 4.16
C THR A 208 -2.43 9.42 3.68
N PRO A 209 -2.78 10.69 3.87
CA PRO A 209 -3.94 11.25 3.20
C PRO A 209 -3.68 11.22 1.69
N GLY A 210 -4.51 10.52 0.92
CA GLY A 210 -4.47 10.57 -0.53
C GLY A 210 -4.24 9.27 -1.31
N PHE A 211 -4.12 8.10 -0.66
CA PHE A 211 -4.17 6.80 -1.37
C PHE A 211 -5.58 6.45 -1.92
N SER A 212 -6.41 7.45 -2.14
CA SER A 212 -7.73 7.28 -2.76
C SER A 212 -7.70 7.40 -4.29
N SER A 213 -6.70 8.09 -4.83
CA SER A 213 -6.47 8.23 -6.28
C SER A 213 -5.09 7.69 -6.63
N LEU A 214 -5.05 6.58 -7.34
CA LEU A 214 -3.81 5.97 -7.81
C LEU A 214 -3.59 6.30 -9.27
N GLU A 215 -2.45 6.90 -9.56
CA GLU A 215 -1.85 6.89 -10.88
C GLU A 215 -0.83 5.75 -10.90
N LEU A 216 -0.97 4.82 -11.84
CA LEU A 216 0.02 3.79 -12.08
C LEU A 216 1.07 4.35 -13.04
N ASN A 217 2.20 4.79 -12.49
CA ASN A 217 3.38 5.11 -13.31
C ASN A 217 4.19 3.82 -13.54
N ILE A 218 3.57 2.85 -14.23
CA ILE A 218 4.13 1.54 -14.52
C ILE A 218 4.22 1.39 -16.04
N ASN A 219 5.32 0.85 -16.54
CA ASN A 219 5.43 0.53 -17.95
C ASN A 219 4.39 -0.56 -18.29
N LYS A 220 3.61 -0.36 -19.35
CA LYS A 220 2.54 -1.28 -19.78
C LYS A 220 3.03 -2.72 -19.96
N ASN A 221 4.27 -2.91 -20.37
CA ASN A 221 4.88 -4.23 -20.56
C ASN A 221 5.11 -4.97 -19.23
N ASP A 222 5.23 -4.24 -18.12
CA ASP A 222 5.49 -4.84 -16.80
C ASP A 222 4.20 -5.22 -16.06
N ILE A 223 3.04 -4.72 -16.52
CA ILE A 223 1.75 -4.95 -15.84
C ILE A 223 1.41 -6.44 -15.79
N SER A 224 1.70 -7.21 -16.85
CA SER A 224 1.41 -8.65 -16.87
C SER A 224 2.15 -9.42 -15.79
N GLY A 225 3.40 -9.03 -15.48
CA GLY A 225 4.21 -9.61 -14.41
C GLY A 225 3.64 -9.37 -13.00
N CYS A 226 2.76 -8.37 -12.83
CA CYS A 226 2.09 -8.07 -11.57
C CYS A 226 0.84 -8.94 -11.31
N PHE A 227 0.48 -9.85 -12.23
CA PHE A 227 -0.63 -10.79 -12.08
C PHE A 227 -0.08 -12.18 -11.76
N LYS A 228 -0.08 -12.57 -10.49
CA LYS A 228 0.53 -13.83 -9.99
C LYS A 228 0.08 -15.09 -10.71
N GLU A 229 -1.17 -15.10 -11.18
CA GLU A 229 -1.77 -16.22 -11.88
C GLU A 229 -1.46 -16.26 -13.38
N PHE A 230 -0.86 -15.20 -13.93
CA PHE A 230 -0.43 -15.17 -15.31
C PHE A 230 0.86 -15.99 -15.45
N GLY A 231 0.76 -17.21 -15.95
CA GLY A 231 1.92 -18.06 -16.18
C GLY A 231 2.64 -17.71 -17.49
N TYR A 232 3.87 -18.18 -17.61
CA TYR A 232 4.72 -17.98 -18.78
C TYR A 232 4.64 -19.14 -19.78
N ASN A 233 3.57 -19.96 -19.75
CA ASN A 233 3.39 -21.12 -20.63
C ASN A 233 2.73 -20.78 -21.99
N CYS A 234 2.85 -19.53 -22.42
CA CYS A 234 2.37 -19.08 -23.70
C CYS A 234 3.30 -19.58 -24.83
N LYS A 235 2.73 -19.75 -26.02
CA LYS A 235 3.51 -20.15 -27.22
C LYS A 235 4.66 -19.18 -27.52
N TYR A 236 4.46 -17.89 -27.27
CA TYR A 236 5.47 -16.85 -27.51
C TYR A 236 5.97 -16.25 -26.19
N LYS A 237 7.29 -16.05 -26.07
CA LYS A 237 7.91 -15.44 -24.88
C LYS A 237 7.48 -13.98 -24.65
N SER A 238 7.22 -13.24 -25.75
CA SER A 238 6.78 -11.84 -25.74
C SER A 238 5.24 -11.70 -25.76
N CYS A 239 4.53 -12.74 -25.32
CA CYS A 239 3.07 -12.73 -25.30
C CYS A 239 2.52 -11.60 -24.42
N THR A 240 1.72 -10.70 -25.01
CA THR A 240 1.07 -9.62 -24.29
C THR A 240 -0.23 -10.05 -23.60
N HIS A 241 -0.67 -11.28 -23.80
CA HIS A 241 -1.93 -11.86 -23.32
C HIS A 241 -3.19 -11.12 -23.78
N ILE A 242 -3.13 -10.35 -24.88
CA ILE A 242 -4.27 -9.56 -25.39
C ILE A 242 -4.93 -10.26 -26.57
N LYS A 243 -4.16 -10.57 -27.63
CA LYS A 243 -4.67 -11.16 -28.88
C LYS A 243 -3.80 -12.30 -29.42
N ASP A 244 -2.81 -12.72 -28.64
CA ASP A 244 -1.80 -13.67 -29.12
C ASP A 244 -2.40 -15.08 -29.25
N GLY A 245 -2.24 -15.69 -30.40
CA GLY A 245 -2.61 -17.09 -30.65
C GLY A 245 -1.78 -18.03 -29.78
N GLY A 246 -2.44 -18.99 -29.11
CA GLY A 246 -1.77 -19.92 -28.18
C GLY A 246 -1.40 -19.32 -26.82
N CYS A 247 -2.10 -18.26 -26.41
CA CYS A 247 -1.95 -17.65 -25.11
C CYS A 247 -2.55 -18.51 -24.00
N ASP A 248 -1.72 -18.93 -23.02
CA ASP A 248 -2.15 -19.73 -21.87
C ASP A 248 -3.11 -18.95 -20.94
N VAL A 249 -2.89 -17.63 -20.79
CA VAL A 249 -3.77 -16.78 -19.96
C VAL A 249 -5.18 -16.74 -20.54
N ILE A 250 -5.35 -16.47 -21.85
CA ILE A 250 -6.66 -16.46 -22.51
C ILE A 250 -7.35 -17.83 -22.39
N ASN A 251 -6.59 -18.92 -22.57
CA ASN A 251 -7.11 -20.29 -22.38
C ASN A 251 -7.54 -20.56 -20.93
N LYS A 252 -6.80 -20.08 -19.94
CA LYS A 252 -7.19 -20.18 -18.52
C LYS A 252 -8.44 -19.37 -18.19
N VAL A 253 -8.60 -18.19 -18.80
CA VAL A 253 -9.82 -17.38 -18.67
C VAL A 253 -11.01 -18.10 -19.27
N SER A 254 -10.91 -18.66 -20.50
CA SER A 254 -12.01 -19.40 -21.15
C SER A 254 -12.44 -20.64 -20.36
N LYS A 255 -11.48 -21.29 -19.65
CA LYS A 255 -11.73 -22.44 -18.78
C LYS A 255 -12.16 -22.06 -17.35
N GLY A 256 -12.37 -20.76 -17.05
CA GLY A 256 -12.76 -20.28 -15.72
C GLY A 256 -11.68 -20.47 -14.63
N LYS A 257 -10.43 -20.77 -14.99
CA LYS A 257 -9.30 -20.86 -14.05
C LYS A 257 -8.83 -19.49 -13.60
N ILE A 258 -8.93 -18.49 -14.47
CA ILE A 258 -8.74 -17.06 -14.17
C ILE A 258 -10.10 -16.37 -14.23
N LEU A 259 -10.41 -15.51 -13.24
CA LEU A 259 -11.66 -14.75 -13.24
C LEU A 259 -11.69 -13.82 -14.46
N LYS A 260 -12.82 -13.80 -15.17
CA LYS A 260 -13.05 -12.94 -16.32
C LYS A 260 -12.84 -11.46 -15.95
N SER A 261 -13.39 -11.03 -14.81
CA SER A 261 -13.20 -9.64 -14.29
C SER A 261 -11.74 -9.29 -14.06
N ARG A 262 -10.93 -10.23 -13.56
CA ARG A 262 -9.50 -10.05 -13.35
C ARG A 262 -8.75 -9.81 -14.66
N TYR A 263 -9.09 -10.60 -15.69
CA TYR A 263 -8.52 -10.43 -17.02
C TYR A 263 -9.02 -9.13 -17.69
N GLU A 264 -10.29 -8.78 -17.54
CA GLU A 264 -10.85 -7.50 -18.04
C GLU A 264 -10.16 -6.30 -17.36
N ASN A 265 -9.86 -6.39 -16.07
CA ASN A 265 -9.12 -5.38 -15.33
C ASN A 265 -7.69 -5.24 -15.87
N TYR A 266 -7.01 -6.37 -16.15
CA TYR A 266 -5.70 -6.36 -16.82
C TYR A 266 -5.75 -5.58 -18.13
N LEU A 267 -6.72 -5.89 -19.01
CA LEU A 267 -6.89 -5.20 -20.30
C LEU A 267 -7.17 -3.69 -20.16
N LYS A 268 -7.85 -3.28 -19.08
CA LYS A 268 -8.06 -1.84 -18.79
C LYS A 268 -6.77 -1.17 -18.34
N LEU A 269 -6.03 -1.82 -17.41
CA LEU A 269 -4.78 -1.27 -16.86
C LEU A 269 -3.70 -1.11 -17.95
N THR A 270 -3.64 -2.00 -18.94
CA THR A 270 -2.70 -1.87 -20.07
C THR A 270 -3.06 -0.74 -21.04
N LYS A 271 -4.26 -0.16 -20.94
CA LYS A 271 -4.70 0.98 -21.77
C LYS A 271 -4.50 2.34 -21.08
N GLU A 272 -4.38 2.36 -19.76
CA GLU A 272 -4.04 3.56 -18.99
C GLU A 272 -2.57 3.95 -19.17
#